data_7e34b5208506da7de7f870a396ddb754
#
_entry.id   7e34b5208506da7de7f870a396ddb754
#
_cell.length_a   1.000
_cell.length_b   1.000
_cell.length_c   1.000
_cell.angle_alpha   90.00
_cell.angle_beta   90.00
_cell.angle_gamma   90.00
#
_symmetry.space_group_name_H-M   'P 1'
#
loop_
_entity.id
_entity.type
_entity.pdbx_description
1 polymer ?
#
loop_
_entity_poly.entity_id
_entity_poly.type
_entity_poly.pdbx_seq_one_letter_code
_entity_poly.pdbx_strand_id
1 'polypeptide(L)'
;MINSEGNSTYAGRYIFSGYKTDRSLAFNETEDIKKYSYKITQHLNADDLDMKTVVLNGVNNEDVDGILAGTSTYVKPDKEQVYRLNLAYEGISSKDSQGNAALSLKALDANGNTIDLSGFTQTVKTTADADTYYQVGPDEINIIEETGEIIFGENVYNTLKQADDI
;
A
#
# COMPACT_ATOMS: atom_id res chain seq x y z
N MET A 1 1.60 25.17 -16.82
CA MET A 1 0.92 26.31 -17.47
C MET A 1 0.10 27.14 -16.49
N ILE A 2 -0.81 26.60 -15.70
CA ILE A 2 -1.66 27.39 -14.77
C ILE A 2 -0.85 28.17 -13.72
N ASN A 3 0.24 27.57 -13.20
CA ASN A 3 1.10 28.23 -12.20
C ASN A 3 1.90 29.41 -12.76
N SER A 4 2.27 29.34 -14.01
CA SER A 4 2.99 30.41 -14.71
C SER A 4 2.09 31.64 -14.93
N GLU A 5 0.83 31.43 -15.27
CA GLU A 5 -0.14 32.52 -15.46
C GLU A 5 -0.55 33.13 -14.12
N GLY A 6 -0.73 32.29 -13.07
CA GLY A 6 -1.02 32.75 -11.73
C GLY A 6 0.06 33.67 -11.12
N ASN A 7 1.31 33.48 -11.56
CA ASN A 7 2.46 34.30 -11.12
C ASN A 7 2.80 35.46 -12.10
N SER A 8 1.89 35.83 -12.98
CA SER A 8 2.09 36.95 -13.92
C SER A 8 2.26 38.29 -13.19
N THR A 9 3.19 39.09 -13.65
CA THR A 9 3.51 40.37 -13.03
C THR A 9 3.17 41.54 -13.97
N TYR A 10 2.70 42.64 -13.41
CA TYR A 10 2.54 43.93 -14.08
C TYR A 10 3.19 45.01 -13.23
N ALA A 11 4.04 45.81 -13.84
CA ALA A 11 4.83 46.86 -13.16
C ALA A 11 5.60 46.36 -11.93
N GLY A 12 6.14 45.13 -11.98
CA GLY A 12 6.91 44.53 -10.90
C GLY A 12 6.07 43.97 -9.74
N ARG A 13 4.74 43.88 -9.90
CA ARG A 13 3.84 43.32 -8.88
C ARG A 13 3.05 42.17 -9.44
N TYR A 14 2.83 41.13 -8.60
CA TYR A 14 2.02 39.97 -8.96
C TYR A 14 0.54 40.36 -9.05
N ILE A 15 -0.12 40.03 -10.15
CA ILE A 15 -1.50 40.48 -10.44
C ILE A 15 -2.53 39.70 -9.62
N PHE A 16 -2.26 38.41 -9.35
CA PHE A 16 -3.22 37.52 -8.75
C PHE A 16 -2.97 37.22 -7.25
N SER A 17 -1.94 37.83 -6.65
CA SER A 17 -1.58 37.60 -5.25
C SER A 17 -2.44 38.38 -4.22
N GLY A 18 -3.48 39.03 -4.67
CA GLY A 18 -4.41 39.78 -3.81
C GLY A 18 -3.70 40.96 -3.12
N TYR A 19 -3.80 41.04 -1.80
CA TYR A 19 -3.23 42.13 -1.01
C TYR A 19 -1.70 42.10 -0.89
N LYS A 20 -1.07 40.93 -1.21
CA LYS A 20 0.40 40.75 -1.14
C LYS A 20 1.03 40.73 -2.52
N THR A 21 0.99 41.84 -3.21
CA THR A 21 1.48 41.97 -4.60
C THR A 21 3.00 41.89 -4.73
N ASP A 22 3.73 41.84 -3.62
CA ASP A 22 5.19 41.68 -3.52
C ASP A 22 5.62 40.19 -3.51
N ARG A 23 4.66 39.28 -3.44
CA ARG A 23 4.95 37.83 -3.39
C ARG A 23 4.21 37.08 -4.48
N SER A 24 4.89 36.10 -5.07
CA SER A 24 4.26 35.12 -5.94
C SER A 24 3.19 34.31 -5.20
N LEU A 25 2.21 33.80 -5.92
CA LEU A 25 1.37 32.74 -5.37
C LEU A 25 2.25 31.56 -4.92
N ALA A 26 1.93 31.01 -3.77
CA ALA A 26 2.56 29.77 -3.31
C ALA A 26 2.38 28.72 -4.42
N PHE A 27 3.43 28.03 -4.82
CA PHE A 27 3.61 27.10 -5.94
C PHE A 27 4.46 27.68 -7.08
N ASN A 28 5.61 28.26 -6.74
CA ASN A 28 6.63 28.54 -7.73
C ASN A 28 7.37 27.23 -8.03
N GLU A 29 7.26 26.72 -9.25
CA GLU A 29 7.72 25.40 -9.67
C GLU A 29 9.21 25.11 -9.43
N THR A 30 10.02 26.13 -9.15
CA THR A 30 11.48 26.00 -9.13
C THR A 30 12.12 25.98 -7.76
N GLU A 31 11.51 26.51 -6.70
CA GLU A 31 12.16 26.58 -5.39
C GLU A 31 11.33 26.05 -4.20
N ASP A 32 10.01 26.16 -4.25
CA ASP A 32 9.20 25.93 -3.06
C ASP A 32 8.80 24.45 -2.86
N ILE A 33 8.67 23.69 -3.93
CA ILE A 33 8.30 22.25 -3.84
C ILE A 33 9.40 21.44 -3.12
N LYS A 34 10.65 21.85 -3.26
CA LYS A 34 11.78 21.19 -2.56
C LYS A 34 11.89 21.53 -1.08
N LYS A 35 11.18 22.53 -0.60
CA LYS A 35 11.20 22.98 0.81
C LYS A 35 10.08 22.41 1.66
N TYR A 36 9.06 21.82 1.04
CA TYR A 36 7.95 21.23 1.77
C TYR A 36 8.17 19.74 1.91
N SER A 37 8.37 19.28 3.13
CA SER A 37 8.21 17.87 3.47
C SER A 37 6.80 17.66 4.01
N TYR A 38 6.02 16.82 3.36
CA TYR A 38 4.71 16.42 3.86
C TYR A 38 4.88 15.13 4.64
N LYS A 39 4.41 15.13 5.88
CA LYS A 39 4.19 13.90 6.61
C LYS A 39 2.72 13.54 6.45
N ILE A 40 2.46 12.41 5.83
CA ILE A 40 1.13 11.83 5.77
C ILE A 40 1.04 10.81 6.88
N THR A 41 -0.01 10.88 7.69
CA THR A 41 -0.28 9.91 8.75
C THR A 41 -1.64 9.29 8.45
N GLN A 42 -1.67 7.98 8.36
CA GLN A 42 -2.88 7.18 8.30
C GLN A 42 -2.97 6.40 9.60
N HIS A 43 -4.14 6.40 10.22
CA HIS A 43 -4.45 5.57 11.37
C HIS A 43 -5.26 4.37 10.87
N LEU A 44 -4.80 3.21 11.18
CA LEU A 44 -5.41 1.94 10.83
C LEU A 44 -5.65 1.15 12.12
N ASN A 45 -6.68 0.35 12.12
CA ASN A 45 -7.04 -0.48 13.26
C ASN A 45 -7.57 -1.86 12.80
N ALA A 46 -7.99 -2.68 13.72
CA ALA A 46 -8.48 -4.02 13.41
C ALA A 46 -9.69 -4.04 12.46
N ASP A 47 -10.51 -2.97 12.45
CA ASP A 47 -11.69 -2.88 11.57
C ASP A 47 -11.32 -2.61 10.10
N ASP A 48 -10.11 -2.11 9.85
CA ASP A 48 -9.58 -1.90 8.50
C ASP A 48 -8.99 -3.18 7.87
N LEU A 49 -8.88 -4.25 8.66
CA LEU A 49 -8.44 -5.55 8.16
C LEU A 49 -9.53 -6.20 7.31
N ASP A 50 -9.20 -6.47 6.06
CA ASP A 50 -10.11 -7.08 5.08
C ASP A 50 -9.72 -8.53 4.81
N MET A 51 -10.68 -9.33 4.40
CA MET A 51 -10.48 -10.73 4.01
C MET A 51 -10.76 -10.91 2.53
N LYS A 52 -9.80 -11.47 1.81
CA LYS A 52 -9.91 -11.74 0.38
C LYS A 52 -9.78 -13.23 0.11
N THR A 53 -10.66 -13.77 -0.71
CA THR A 53 -10.50 -15.11 -1.25
C THR A 53 -9.70 -15.03 -2.55
N VAL A 54 -8.58 -15.72 -2.60
CA VAL A 54 -7.72 -15.82 -3.77
C VAL A 54 -7.73 -17.23 -4.36
N VAL A 55 -7.49 -17.34 -5.64
CA VAL A 55 -7.33 -18.60 -6.35
C VAL A 55 -5.85 -18.78 -6.63
N LEU A 56 -5.22 -19.71 -5.93
CA LEU A 56 -3.77 -19.94 -6.05
C LEU A 56 -3.41 -20.75 -7.30
N ASN A 57 -4.26 -21.70 -7.66
CA ASN A 57 -4.09 -22.49 -8.88
C ASN A 57 -5.29 -22.24 -9.78
N GLY A 58 -5.03 -21.63 -10.91
CA GLY A 58 -6.06 -21.39 -11.93
C GLY A 58 -6.56 -22.68 -12.54
N VAL A 59 -7.84 -22.69 -12.91
CA VAL A 59 -8.37 -23.69 -13.85
C VAL A 59 -7.69 -23.42 -15.19
N ASN A 60 -7.20 -24.47 -15.85
CA ASN A 60 -6.78 -24.35 -17.23
C ASN A 60 -8.03 -24.16 -18.11
N ASN A 61 -8.45 -22.90 -18.29
CA ASN A 61 -9.62 -22.55 -19.10
C ASN A 61 -9.36 -22.74 -20.61
N GLU A 62 -8.12 -23.04 -21.00
CA GLU A 62 -7.75 -23.24 -22.41
C GLU A 62 -8.24 -24.56 -22.96
N ASP A 63 -8.65 -25.52 -22.13
CA ASP A 63 -9.08 -26.84 -22.53
C ASP A 63 -10.50 -27.20 -22.05
N VAL A 64 -11.39 -26.22 -22.08
CA VAL A 64 -12.81 -26.44 -21.70
C VAL A 64 -13.47 -27.53 -22.56
N ASP A 65 -13.17 -27.56 -23.86
CA ASP A 65 -13.71 -28.54 -24.79
C ASP A 65 -13.18 -29.95 -24.47
N GLY A 66 -11.91 -30.08 -24.11
CA GLY A 66 -11.34 -31.35 -23.68
C GLY A 66 -11.94 -31.87 -22.39
N ILE A 67 -12.21 -30.97 -21.43
CA ILE A 67 -12.88 -31.30 -20.16
C ILE A 67 -14.31 -31.80 -20.43
N LEU A 68 -15.06 -31.10 -21.27
CA LEU A 68 -16.41 -31.48 -21.65
C LEU A 68 -16.46 -32.81 -22.45
N ALA A 69 -15.44 -33.06 -23.26
CA ALA A 69 -15.30 -34.31 -24.03
C ALA A 69 -14.75 -35.48 -23.19
N GLY A 70 -14.31 -35.22 -21.94
CA GLY A 70 -13.72 -36.23 -21.07
C GLY A 70 -12.30 -36.64 -21.45
N THR A 71 -11.62 -35.86 -22.29
CA THR A 71 -10.23 -36.08 -22.70
C THR A 71 -9.22 -35.34 -21.80
N SER A 72 -9.68 -34.35 -21.07
CA SER A 72 -8.92 -33.63 -20.05
C SER A 72 -9.57 -33.68 -18.67
N THR A 73 -8.78 -33.67 -17.61
CA THR A 73 -9.27 -33.70 -16.24
C THR A 73 -9.52 -32.28 -15.72
N TYR A 74 -10.73 -32.06 -15.19
CA TYR A 74 -11.02 -30.82 -14.49
C TYR A 74 -10.18 -30.72 -13.21
N VAL A 75 -9.40 -29.65 -13.09
CA VAL A 75 -8.65 -29.32 -11.89
C VAL A 75 -9.46 -28.29 -11.11
N LYS A 76 -9.87 -28.67 -9.88
CA LYS A 76 -10.58 -27.75 -8.99
C LYS A 76 -9.63 -26.63 -8.58
N PRO A 77 -10.06 -25.35 -8.68
CA PRO A 77 -9.22 -24.25 -8.21
C PRO A 77 -8.96 -24.35 -6.71
N ASP A 78 -7.71 -24.22 -6.33
CA ASP A 78 -7.33 -24.02 -4.92
C ASP A 78 -7.69 -22.60 -4.53
N LYS A 79 -8.55 -22.49 -3.51
CA LYS A 79 -8.97 -21.20 -2.94
C LYS A 79 -8.41 -21.09 -1.54
N GLU A 80 -7.78 -19.97 -1.29
CA GLU A 80 -7.28 -19.63 0.03
C GLU A 80 -7.85 -18.29 0.48
N GLN A 81 -8.03 -18.15 1.78
CA GLN A 81 -8.39 -16.86 2.37
C GLN A 81 -7.12 -16.18 2.86
N VAL A 82 -6.90 -14.99 2.38
CA VAL A 82 -5.83 -14.11 2.84
C VAL A 82 -6.42 -12.89 3.50
N TYR A 83 -5.72 -12.37 4.46
CA TYR A 83 -6.10 -11.16 5.18
C TYR A 83 -5.23 -10.02 4.68
N ARG A 84 -5.78 -8.83 4.58
CA ARG A 84 -5.06 -7.70 4.03
C ARG A 84 -5.41 -6.40 4.70
N LEU A 85 -4.48 -5.46 4.58
CA LEU A 85 -4.63 -4.07 4.92
C LEU A 85 -4.25 -3.24 3.70
N ASN A 86 -5.10 -2.29 3.33
CA ASN A 86 -4.82 -1.39 2.22
C ASN A 86 -4.40 -0.03 2.76
N LEU A 87 -3.21 0.40 2.39
CA LEU A 87 -2.78 1.76 2.66
C LEU A 87 -3.49 2.74 1.72
N ALA A 88 -3.70 3.97 2.17
CA ALA A 88 -4.32 5.02 1.36
C ALA A 88 -3.44 5.49 0.20
N TYR A 89 -2.18 5.09 0.19
CA TYR A 89 -1.20 5.51 -0.81
C TYR A 89 -0.51 4.31 -1.43
N GLU A 90 -0.37 4.40 -2.74
CA GLU A 90 0.41 3.49 -3.56
C GLU A 90 1.86 3.99 -3.68
N GLY A 91 2.77 3.14 -4.14
CA GLY A 91 4.17 3.50 -4.36
C GLY A 91 4.91 3.82 -3.07
N ILE A 92 4.65 3.06 -2.01
CA ILE A 92 5.39 3.16 -0.75
C ILE A 92 6.81 2.62 -0.94
N SER A 93 7.77 3.13 -0.17
CA SER A 93 9.14 2.61 -0.19
C SER A 93 9.46 1.87 1.10
N SER A 94 9.91 0.63 0.97
CA SER A 94 10.42 -0.16 2.10
C SER A 94 11.82 0.27 2.54
N LYS A 95 12.47 1.15 1.78
CA LYS A 95 13.83 1.63 2.06
C LYS A 95 13.88 3.12 2.17
N ASP A 96 14.74 3.60 3.08
CA ASP A 96 15.08 5.01 3.16
C ASP A 96 16.03 5.46 2.03
N SER A 97 16.37 6.74 2.00
CA SER A 97 17.29 7.31 0.99
C SER A 97 18.72 6.73 1.07
N GLN A 98 19.06 6.05 2.14
CA GLN A 98 20.34 5.38 2.37
C GLN A 98 20.27 3.88 2.04
N GLY A 99 19.09 3.36 1.69
CA GLY A 99 18.88 1.95 1.36
C GLY A 99 18.62 1.03 2.56
N ASN A 100 18.45 1.59 3.77
CA ASN A 100 18.10 0.82 4.97
C ASN A 100 16.60 0.54 4.99
N ALA A 101 16.20 -0.53 5.66
CA ALA A 101 14.78 -0.83 5.86
C ALA A 101 14.08 0.31 6.61
N ALA A 102 13.10 0.94 5.96
CA ALA A 102 12.35 2.08 6.50
C ALA A 102 10.91 1.70 6.89
N LEU A 103 10.42 0.57 6.38
CA LEU A 103 9.08 0.10 6.66
C LEU A 103 9.11 -0.90 7.82
N SER A 104 8.29 -0.65 8.83
CA SER A 104 8.06 -1.61 9.92
C SER A 104 6.60 -1.56 10.34
N LEU A 105 5.98 -2.72 10.47
CA LEU A 105 4.65 -2.86 11.03
C LEU A 105 4.73 -2.81 12.55
N LYS A 106 3.90 -1.98 13.17
CA LYS A 106 3.73 -1.90 14.61
C LYS A 106 2.24 -1.88 14.92
N ALA A 107 1.86 -2.47 16.04
CA ALA A 107 0.48 -2.45 16.49
C ALA A 107 0.41 -2.18 17.99
N LEU A 108 -0.64 -1.47 18.40
CA LEU A 108 -0.93 -1.14 19.81
C LEU A 108 -2.29 -1.70 20.19
N ASP A 109 -2.42 -2.17 21.42
CA ASP A 109 -3.72 -2.53 21.99
C ASP A 109 -4.49 -1.29 22.49
N ALA A 110 -5.73 -1.47 22.91
CA ALA A 110 -6.58 -0.39 23.43
C ALA A 110 -6.03 0.30 24.69
N ASN A 111 -5.02 -0.26 25.34
CA ASN A 111 -4.34 0.33 26.48
C ASN A 111 -3.06 1.07 26.08
N GLY A 112 -2.72 1.06 24.77
CA GLY A 112 -1.51 1.66 24.23
C GLY A 112 -0.25 0.78 24.41
N ASN A 113 -0.40 -0.49 24.75
CA ASN A 113 0.74 -1.40 24.83
C ASN A 113 1.06 -1.96 23.45
N THR A 114 2.36 -2.10 23.17
CA THR A 114 2.82 -2.70 21.91
C THR A 114 2.44 -4.18 21.84
N ILE A 115 1.80 -4.55 20.74
CA ILE A 115 1.57 -5.94 20.37
C ILE A 115 2.86 -6.50 19.77
N ASP A 116 3.33 -7.63 20.27
CA ASP A 116 4.57 -8.26 19.80
C ASP A 116 4.37 -8.91 18.42
N LEU A 117 5.03 -8.38 17.42
CA LEU A 117 5.04 -8.88 16.05
C LEU A 117 6.41 -9.49 15.65
N SER A 118 7.34 -9.64 16.60
CA SER A 118 8.71 -10.08 16.32
C SER A 118 8.81 -11.53 15.83
N GLY A 119 7.78 -12.34 16.09
CA GLY A 119 7.69 -13.72 15.62
C GLY A 119 7.30 -13.88 14.15
N PHE A 120 6.90 -12.79 13.48
CA PHE A 120 6.41 -12.82 12.10
C PHE A 120 7.48 -12.39 11.10
N THR A 121 7.49 -13.05 9.95
CA THR A 121 8.45 -12.78 8.88
C THR A 121 7.84 -11.77 7.89
N GLN A 122 8.49 -10.61 7.71
CA GLN A 122 8.08 -9.61 6.73
C GLN A 122 8.87 -9.79 5.43
N THR A 123 8.16 -9.80 4.31
CA THR A 123 8.75 -9.89 2.97
C THR A 123 8.17 -8.79 2.09
N VAL A 124 9.05 -8.05 1.43
CA VAL A 124 8.64 -7.07 0.43
C VAL A 124 8.50 -7.78 -0.91
N LYS A 125 7.36 -7.61 -1.54
CA LYS A 125 7.00 -8.15 -2.85
C LYS A 125 6.73 -7.01 -3.82
N THR A 126 6.80 -7.32 -5.09
CA THR A 126 6.46 -6.39 -6.17
C THR A 126 5.29 -6.92 -6.98
N THR A 127 4.69 -6.09 -7.82
CA THR A 127 3.64 -6.55 -8.74
C THR A 127 4.14 -7.57 -9.77
N ALA A 128 5.46 -7.65 -9.97
CA ALA A 128 6.08 -8.70 -10.76
C ALA A 128 5.99 -10.09 -10.09
N ASP A 129 5.80 -10.13 -8.76
CA ASP A 129 5.61 -11.36 -7.99
C ASP A 129 4.13 -11.76 -7.90
N ALA A 130 3.28 -11.30 -8.84
CA ALA A 130 1.82 -11.43 -8.82
C ALA A 130 1.31 -12.86 -8.54
N ASP A 131 2.02 -13.86 -9.03
CA ASP A 131 1.66 -15.27 -8.83
C ASP A 131 1.92 -15.76 -7.40
N THR A 132 2.74 -15.05 -6.63
CA THR A 132 3.22 -15.51 -5.31
C THR A 132 2.95 -14.56 -4.16
N TYR A 133 2.63 -13.29 -4.41
CA TYR A 133 2.49 -12.36 -3.29
C TYR A 133 1.23 -12.61 -2.44
N TYR A 134 0.23 -13.33 -2.96
CA TYR A 134 -0.90 -13.84 -2.18
C TYR A 134 -0.64 -15.18 -1.50
N GLN A 135 0.44 -15.86 -1.86
CA GLN A 135 0.88 -17.06 -1.16
C GLN A 135 1.64 -16.63 0.09
N VAL A 136 0.94 -16.59 1.20
CA VAL A 136 1.47 -16.13 2.49
C VAL A 136 1.32 -17.25 3.51
N GLY A 137 2.43 -17.61 4.15
CA GLY A 137 2.40 -18.57 5.27
C GLY A 137 1.66 -17.99 6.48
N PRO A 138 1.24 -18.85 7.43
CA PRO A 138 0.44 -18.40 8.57
C PRO A 138 1.14 -17.34 9.44
N ASP A 139 2.47 -17.32 9.47
CA ASP A 139 3.30 -16.39 10.25
C ASP A 139 4.02 -15.36 9.36
N GLU A 140 3.54 -15.15 8.13
CA GLU A 140 4.18 -14.27 7.17
C GLU A 140 3.36 -13.02 6.89
N ILE A 141 4.07 -11.96 6.48
CA ILE A 141 3.55 -10.67 6.07
C ILE A 141 4.19 -10.32 4.73
N ASN A 142 3.39 -10.20 3.69
CA ASN A 142 3.83 -9.73 2.37
C ASN A 142 3.41 -8.28 2.17
N ILE A 143 4.36 -7.42 1.85
CA ILE A 143 4.15 -5.99 1.61
C ILE A 143 4.38 -5.73 0.13
N ILE A 144 3.37 -5.22 -0.56
CA ILE A 144 3.44 -4.89 -1.98
C ILE A 144 3.62 -3.37 -2.12
N GLU A 145 4.85 -2.95 -2.42
CA GLU A 145 5.23 -1.53 -2.44
C GLU A 145 4.42 -0.71 -3.44
N GLU A 146 4.18 -1.25 -4.64
CA GLU A 146 3.54 -0.50 -5.72
C GLU A 146 2.06 -0.22 -5.44
N THR A 147 1.37 -1.14 -4.76
CA THR A 147 -0.07 -1.00 -4.50
C THR A 147 -0.40 -0.53 -3.09
N GLY A 148 0.58 -0.56 -2.17
CA GLY A 148 0.34 -0.29 -0.76
C GLY A 148 -0.52 -1.35 -0.08
N GLU A 149 -0.61 -2.56 -0.66
CA GLU A 149 -1.33 -3.68 -0.08
C GLU A 149 -0.40 -4.48 0.84
N ILE A 150 -0.85 -4.79 2.04
CA ILE A 150 -0.16 -5.63 3.01
C ILE A 150 -1.00 -6.87 3.24
N ILE A 151 -0.42 -8.04 3.01
CA ILE A 151 -1.11 -9.33 3.07
C ILE A 151 -0.58 -10.12 4.26
N PHE A 152 -1.48 -10.70 5.03
CA PHE A 152 -1.18 -11.39 6.28
C PHE A 152 -1.59 -12.85 6.22
N GLY A 153 -0.76 -13.69 6.85
CA GLY A 153 -1.15 -15.02 7.23
C GLY A 153 -2.13 -15.04 8.42
N GLU A 154 -2.73 -16.18 8.64
CA GLU A 154 -3.80 -16.34 9.65
C GLU A 154 -3.36 -15.99 11.08
N ASN A 155 -2.15 -16.36 11.48
CA ASN A 155 -1.65 -16.08 12.83
C ASN A 155 -1.38 -14.58 13.03
N VAL A 156 -0.88 -13.91 12.00
CA VAL A 156 -0.68 -12.46 12.00
C VAL A 156 -2.02 -11.76 12.15
N TYR A 157 -3.00 -12.12 11.34
CA TYR A 157 -4.36 -11.57 11.44
C TYR A 157 -4.96 -11.78 12.83
N ASN A 158 -4.85 -13.00 13.38
CA ASN A 158 -5.37 -13.31 14.71
C ASN A 158 -4.71 -12.47 15.81
N THR A 159 -3.50 -12.02 15.59
CA THR A 159 -2.78 -11.10 16.49
C THR A 159 -3.23 -9.66 16.29
N LEU A 160 -3.31 -9.22 15.04
CA LEU A 160 -3.67 -7.82 14.67
C LEU A 160 -5.14 -7.48 14.94
N LYS A 161 -6.06 -8.46 14.94
CA LYS A 161 -7.48 -8.19 15.22
C LYS A 161 -7.75 -7.68 16.65
N GLN A 162 -6.74 -7.64 17.51
CA GLN A 162 -6.81 -7.07 18.86
C GLN A 162 -6.19 -5.65 18.90
N ALA A 163 -5.70 -5.17 17.78
CA ALA A 163 -5.07 -3.86 17.69
C ALA A 163 -6.10 -2.74 17.62
N ASP A 164 -5.84 -1.69 18.38
CA ASP A 164 -6.58 -0.42 18.32
C ASP A 164 -5.89 0.56 17.35
N ASP A 165 -4.58 0.38 17.14
CA ASP A 165 -3.78 1.15 16.19
C ASP A 165 -2.74 0.22 15.53
N ILE A 166 -2.61 0.31 14.21
CA ILE A 166 -1.69 -0.49 13.39
C ILE A 166 -0.77 0.43 12.58
#